data_3bfc8ee964bba7512eb089d2bfaa8180
#
_entry.id   3bfc8ee964bba7512eb089d2bfaa8180
#
_cell.length_a   1.000
_cell.length_b   1.000
_cell.length_c   1.000
_cell.angle_alpha   90.00
_cell.angle_beta   90.00
_cell.angle_gamma   90.00
#
_symmetry.space_group_name_H-M   'P 1'
#
loop_
_entity.id
_entity.type
_entity.pdbx_description
1 polymer ?
#
loop_
_entity_poly.entity_id
_entity_poly.type
_entity_poly.pdbx_seq_one_letter_code
_entity_poly.pdbx_strand_id
1 'polypeptide(L)'
;MSYREYNQEQTDIFGLDINARIPEHHLVRFVNDLIENMDLTKLHAQYSPEGSPAYNPKMMLKIIVYAYMNGIYTCRKIAKAVRENINFIWLTGDQQPDFRTINTFAWTRCKDVLAEVFCKVVLMAEEKGYLELDSCFIDGTTLRANAGKNSYIWKKSALRYQEQVKTRVDNLFCRIKKLNEEEQLQYGDQDLREVGAQLEFLNELNVEEAEPEEIAQAVEKAQSELQKAVDTLKTHLPSNAPAIKNINHLLSELNKIQKLDVPKLEKYDQQIEIIGKDRNSASKTDNDATFIRMKDSLLAPGYVSSISTSNQFVTAVHLYNVPREAVEYTTLMDIHYTSLGTYPKQVIGDAAYGISVNLDYTHKKKIVSYLKPPDYKRDYWDSLLPGFVYEETKDQWVCPNGKTLTLDNEEVVRANGPERTVKSYRCEDCQDCPFVQKCIPYKNKSGKNLVYDPYLSPLRQETVHNLQSKEGKKLMKKRCIEPEAVFASIKWNSKFSRFTVRSLSKCKNQLLLVLLGHNIQKFYNASMATMTGT
;
A
#
# COMPACT_ATOMS: atom_id res chain seq x y z
N MET A 1 34.29 19.62 -4.78
CA MET A 1 32.89 19.97 -5.07
C MET A 1 32.79 21.47 -4.99
N SER A 2 32.17 22.10 -5.98
CA SER A 2 31.94 23.55 -5.97
C SER A 2 30.44 23.80 -5.74
N TYR A 3 30.14 24.48 -4.63
CA TYR A 3 28.81 25.00 -4.34
C TYR A 3 28.86 26.52 -4.41
N ARG A 4 27.70 27.13 -4.64
CA ARG A 4 27.54 28.58 -4.47
C ARG A 4 27.68 28.87 -2.98
N GLU A 5 28.58 29.78 -2.67
CA GLU A 5 28.69 30.29 -1.30
C GLU A 5 27.39 31.01 -0.92
N TYR A 6 26.92 30.81 0.29
CA TYR A 6 25.80 31.53 0.86
C TYR A 6 26.12 31.95 2.28
N ASN A 7 25.74 33.16 2.61
CA ASN A 7 26.00 33.74 3.92
C ASN A 7 24.67 34.24 4.51
N GLN A 8 24.29 33.67 5.63
CA GLN A 8 23.06 34.05 6.34
C GLN A 8 23.21 35.33 7.16
N GLU A 9 24.46 35.76 7.42
CA GLU A 9 24.81 36.99 8.14
C GLU A 9 25.08 38.15 7.19
N GLN A 10 24.83 37.99 5.89
CA GLN A 10 25.10 39.04 4.92
C GLN A 10 24.21 40.26 5.20
N THR A 11 24.83 41.39 5.43
CA THR A 11 24.16 42.68 5.54
C THR A 11 24.05 43.32 4.15
N ASP A 12 22.88 43.88 3.85
CA ASP A 12 22.71 44.68 2.64
C ASP A 12 23.45 46.02 2.76
N ILE A 13 23.89 46.57 1.62
CA ILE A 13 24.60 47.88 1.56
C ILE A 13 23.79 48.99 2.23
N PHE A 14 22.47 48.86 2.34
CA PHE A 14 21.56 49.77 3.02
C PHE A 14 21.29 49.45 4.52
N GLY A 15 22.04 48.53 5.11
CA GLY A 15 21.96 48.22 6.56
C GLY A 15 20.75 47.42 7.00
N LEU A 16 20.10 46.72 6.07
CA LEU A 16 19.01 45.78 6.39
C LEU A 16 19.60 44.43 6.81
N ASP A 17 19.87 44.30 8.11
CA ASP A 17 20.26 43.03 8.71
C ASP A 17 19.03 42.12 8.89
N ILE A 18 18.84 41.18 7.93
CA ILE A 18 17.77 40.18 7.99
C ILE A 18 17.93 39.28 9.21
N ASN A 19 19.16 38.98 9.60
CA ASN A 19 19.44 38.16 10.75
C ASN A 19 18.93 38.80 12.05
N ALA A 20 19.11 40.12 12.23
CA ALA A 20 18.61 40.86 13.40
C ALA A 20 17.07 40.92 13.47
N ARG A 21 16.35 40.74 12.35
CA ARG A 21 14.89 40.74 12.30
C ARG A 21 14.22 39.45 12.73
N ILE A 22 14.96 38.36 12.77
CA ILE A 22 14.47 37.03 13.19
C ILE A 22 14.79 36.85 14.66
N PRO A 23 13.79 36.63 15.54
CA PRO A 23 14.03 36.41 16.96
C PRO A 23 15.02 35.27 17.21
N GLU A 24 15.79 35.36 18.29
CA GLU A 24 16.83 34.40 18.64
C GLU A 24 16.29 32.96 18.75
N HIS A 25 15.16 32.79 19.38
CA HIS A 25 14.52 31.48 19.57
C HIS A 25 13.48 31.15 18.51
N HIS A 26 13.53 31.75 17.31
CA HIS A 26 12.56 31.45 16.26
C HIS A 26 12.78 30.06 15.67
N LEU A 27 11.68 29.36 15.34
CA LEU A 27 11.67 28.01 14.77
C LEU A 27 12.62 27.86 13.55
N VAL A 28 12.76 28.90 12.72
CA VAL A 28 13.65 28.84 11.53
C VAL A 28 15.12 28.67 11.91
N ARG A 29 15.56 29.27 13.03
CA ARG A 29 16.93 29.08 13.55
C ARG A 29 17.12 27.67 14.06
N PHE A 30 16.15 27.12 14.79
CA PHE A 30 16.18 25.74 15.23
C PHE A 30 16.32 24.77 14.06
N VAL A 31 15.55 24.96 12.98
CA VAL A 31 15.68 24.14 11.75
C VAL A 31 17.05 24.30 11.10
N ASN A 32 17.59 25.51 11.07
CA ASN A 32 18.91 25.80 10.56
C ASN A 32 19.96 24.99 11.33
N ASP A 33 20.00 25.16 12.64
CA ASP A 33 21.02 24.57 13.51
C ASP A 33 20.91 23.04 13.53
N LEU A 34 19.68 22.52 13.55
CA LEU A 34 19.43 21.08 13.48
C LEU A 34 20.04 20.47 12.21
N ILE A 35 19.81 21.07 11.04
CA ILE A 35 20.30 20.52 9.76
C ILE A 35 21.79 20.81 9.55
N GLU A 36 22.30 21.95 10.02
CA GLU A 36 23.74 22.24 9.94
C GLU A 36 24.59 21.23 10.73
N ASN A 37 24.11 20.81 11.89
CA ASN A 37 24.79 19.84 12.74
C ASN A 37 24.63 18.38 12.29
N MET A 38 23.83 18.10 11.24
CA MET A 38 23.68 16.75 10.69
C MET A 38 24.83 16.39 9.76
N ASP A 39 25.32 15.17 9.89
CA ASP A 39 26.15 14.55 8.87
C ASP A 39 25.27 14.16 7.66
N LEU A 40 25.50 14.81 6.52
CA LEU A 40 24.80 14.61 5.25
C LEU A 40 25.77 14.20 4.13
N THR A 41 26.84 13.49 4.47
CA THR A 41 27.87 13.03 3.53
C THR A 41 27.27 12.30 2.32
N LYS A 42 26.27 11.44 2.53
CA LYS A 42 25.57 10.73 1.45
C LYS A 42 24.83 11.68 0.48
N LEU A 43 24.31 12.79 1.00
CA LEU A 43 23.64 13.80 0.17
C LEU A 43 24.68 14.57 -0.66
N HIS A 44 25.80 14.92 -0.07
CA HIS A 44 26.91 15.57 -0.75
C HIS A 44 27.53 14.70 -1.84
N ALA A 45 27.64 13.39 -1.62
CA ALA A 45 28.18 12.43 -2.58
C ALA A 45 27.38 12.32 -3.90
N GLN A 46 26.13 12.80 -3.93
CA GLN A 46 25.30 12.80 -5.15
C GLN A 46 25.62 13.96 -6.10
N TYR A 47 26.56 14.83 -5.76
CA TYR A 47 26.93 15.97 -6.59
C TYR A 47 28.26 15.73 -7.29
N SER A 48 28.31 16.01 -8.61
CA SER A 48 29.53 15.94 -9.38
C SER A 48 30.50 17.06 -8.96
N PRO A 49 31.81 16.80 -8.92
CA PRO A 49 32.80 17.84 -8.75
C PRO A 49 32.92 18.78 -9.97
N GLU A 50 32.40 18.33 -11.13
CA GLU A 50 32.49 19.04 -12.41
C GLU A 50 31.14 19.72 -12.74
N GLY A 51 31.20 20.82 -13.49
CA GLY A 51 30.02 21.55 -13.95
C GLY A 51 29.79 22.88 -13.21
N SER A 52 28.66 23.52 -13.51
CA SER A 52 28.27 24.78 -12.86
C SER A 52 28.03 24.59 -11.37
N PRO A 53 28.39 25.56 -10.52
CA PRO A 53 28.20 25.48 -9.07
C PRO A 53 26.73 25.23 -8.71
N ALA A 54 26.48 24.16 -7.97
CA ALA A 54 25.15 23.83 -7.50
C ALA A 54 24.78 24.65 -6.25
N TYR A 55 23.47 24.70 -5.92
CA TYR A 55 23.03 25.19 -4.62
C TYR A 55 23.49 24.24 -3.51
N ASN A 56 23.84 24.81 -2.36
CA ASN A 56 24.27 24.02 -1.21
C ASN A 56 23.18 23.01 -0.79
N PRO A 57 23.49 21.70 -0.68
CA PRO A 57 22.51 20.67 -0.34
C PRO A 57 21.86 20.86 1.02
N LYS A 58 22.59 21.32 2.05
CA LYS A 58 22.01 21.63 3.36
C LYS A 58 21.02 22.76 3.27
N MET A 59 21.36 23.85 2.56
CA MET A 59 20.45 24.97 2.31
C MET A 59 19.16 24.48 1.62
N MET A 60 19.27 23.65 0.57
CA MET A 60 18.13 23.10 -0.13
C MET A 60 17.25 22.21 0.76
N LEU A 61 17.85 21.43 1.65
CA LEU A 61 17.11 20.62 2.63
C LEU A 61 16.37 21.49 3.65
N LYS A 62 17.03 22.53 4.20
CA LYS A 62 16.44 23.49 5.14
C LYS A 62 15.17 24.13 4.59
N ILE A 63 15.21 24.66 3.35
CA ILE A 63 14.04 25.32 2.74
C ILE A 63 12.88 24.35 2.50
N ILE A 64 13.17 23.09 2.12
CA ILE A 64 12.11 22.10 1.90
C ILE A 64 11.49 21.68 3.24
N VAL A 65 12.30 21.34 4.23
CA VAL A 65 11.82 20.96 5.56
C VAL A 65 10.99 22.09 6.17
N TYR A 66 11.52 23.32 6.19
CA TYR A 66 10.82 24.47 6.71
C TYR A 66 9.53 24.80 5.96
N ALA A 67 9.52 24.60 4.62
CA ALA A 67 8.30 24.74 3.83
C ALA A 67 7.21 23.75 4.23
N TYR A 68 7.59 22.49 4.42
CA TYR A 68 6.65 21.44 4.83
C TYR A 68 6.10 21.67 6.24
N MET A 69 6.91 22.19 7.16
CA MET A 69 6.45 22.62 8.49
C MET A 69 5.40 23.74 8.42
N ASN A 70 5.52 24.62 7.42
CA ASN A 70 4.59 25.73 7.19
C ASN A 70 3.42 25.40 6.24
N GLY A 71 3.19 24.12 5.91
CA GLY A 71 2.11 23.69 5.01
C GLY A 71 2.30 24.08 3.55
N ILE A 72 3.54 24.34 3.13
CA ILE A 72 3.90 24.70 1.75
C ILE A 72 4.46 23.46 1.04
N TYR A 73 3.62 22.77 0.26
CA TYR A 73 3.93 21.43 -0.29
C TYR A 73 4.34 21.41 -1.76
N THR A 74 4.18 22.51 -2.50
CA THR A 74 4.49 22.54 -3.94
C THR A 74 5.75 23.34 -4.21
N CYS A 75 6.63 22.82 -5.07
CA CYS A 75 7.91 23.47 -5.40
C CYS A 75 7.74 24.91 -5.92
N ARG A 76 6.64 25.21 -6.65
CA ARG A 76 6.33 26.58 -7.10
C ARG A 76 6.03 27.51 -5.92
N LYS A 77 5.27 27.06 -4.92
CA LYS A 77 5.00 27.87 -3.72
C LYS A 77 6.25 28.01 -2.86
N ILE A 78 7.10 26.98 -2.79
CA ILE A 78 8.39 27.07 -2.10
C ILE A 78 9.29 28.09 -2.78
N ALA A 79 9.44 28.04 -4.10
CA ALA A 79 10.20 29.03 -4.86
C ALA A 79 9.65 30.46 -4.73
N LYS A 80 8.33 30.63 -4.55
CA LYS A 80 7.73 31.91 -4.22
C LYS A 80 8.10 32.35 -2.79
N ALA A 81 7.97 31.46 -1.81
CA ALA A 81 8.30 31.76 -0.40
C ALA A 81 9.77 32.17 -0.23
N VAL A 82 10.69 31.53 -0.94
CA VAL A 82 12.12 31.88 -0.94
C VAL A 82 12.38 33.33 -1.38
N ARG A 83 11.50 33.91 -2.21
CA ARG A 83 11.65 35.31 -2.68
C ARG A 83 10.91 36.33 -1.83
N GLU A 84 9.86 35.92 -1.12
CA GLU A 84 8.90 36.84 -0.50
C GLU A 84 8.86 36.76 1.02
N ASN A 85 9.35 35.63 1.61
CA ASN A 85 9.26 35.42 3.05
C ASN A 85 10.63 35.53 3.70
N ILE A 86 10.76 36.44 4.68
CA ILE A 86 12.01 36.77 5.36
C ILE A 86 12.73 35.54 5.94
N ASN A 87 11.99 34.57 6.50
CA ASN A 87 12.59 33.35 7.06
C ASN A 87 13.25 32.47 5.99
N PHE A 88 12.61 32.37 4.80
CA PHE A 88 13.18 31.63 3.67
C PHE A 88 14.34 32.39 3.03
N ILE A 89 14.26 33.72 2.91
CA ILE A 89 15.36 34.56 2.41
C ILE A 89 16.59 34.37 3.33
N TRP A 90 16.39 34.40 4.63
CA TRP A 90 17.47 34.13 5.60
C TRP A 90 18.06 32.73 5.44
N LEU A 91 17.23 31.65 5.35
CA LEU A 91 17.72 30.28 5.16
C LEU A 91 18.54 30.11 3.89
N THR A 92 18.28 30.90 2.87
CA THR A 92 18.99 30.80 1.56
C THR A 92 20.14 31.78 1.41
N GLY A 93 20.35 32.71 2.38
CA GLY A 93 21.29 33.80 2.17
C GLY A 93 20.99 34.57 0.89
N ASP A 94 19.71 34.90 0.67
CA ASP A 94 19.13 35.57 -0.52
C ASP A 94 19.31 34.82 -1.86
N GLN A 95 19.73 33.56 -1.84
CA GLN A 95 19.74 32.75 -3.06
C GLN A 95 18.31 32.32 -3.43
N GLN A 96 18.00 32.34 -4.72
CA GLN A 96 16.65 32.11 -5.23
C GLN A 96 16.57 30.89 -6.16
N PRO A 97 16.65 29.65 -5.61
CA PRO A 97 16.48 28.47 -6.45
C PRO A 97 15.09 28.44 -7.08
N ASP A 98 15.04 28.12 -8.35
CA ASP A 98 13.79 27.99 -9.08
C ASP A 98 13.03 26.69 -8.70
N PHE A 99 11.75 26.61 -9.08
CA PHE A 99 10.92 25.48 -8.75
C PHE A 99 11.38 24.15 -9.39
N ARG A 100 12.11 24.19 -10.52
CA ARG A 100 12.63 22.99 -11.18
C ARG A 100 13.81 22.43 -10.38
N THR A 101 14.71 23.31 -9.95
CA THR A 101 15.84 22.97 -9.07
C THR A 101 15.33 22.37 -7.77
N ILE A 102 14.34 23.00 -7.11
CA ILE A 102 13.71 22.47 -5.88
C ILE A 102 13.07 21.09 -6.16
N ASN A 103 12.39 20.94 -7.28
CA ASN A 103 11.75 19.67 -7.64
C ASN A 103 12.77 18.54 -7.87
N THR A 104 13.85 18.82 -8.61
CA THR A 104 14.93 17.85 -8.86
C THR A 104 15.60 17.46 -7.54
N PHE A 105 15.89 18.43 -6.69
CA PHE A 105 16.47 18.17 -5.38
C PHE A 105 15.55 17.28 -4.53
N ALA A 106 14.30 17.65 -4.35
CA ALA A 106 13.35 16.96 -3.47
C ALA A 106 13.09 15.49 -3.89
N TRP A 107 12.93 15.25 -5.20
CA TRP A 107 12.44 13.95 -5.69
C TRP A 107 13.51 13.08 -6.35
N THR A 108 14.71 13.60 -6.53
CA THR A 108 15.81 12.83 -7.13
C THR A 108 16.97 12.69 -6.14
N ARG A 109 17.43 13.79 -5.54
CA ARG A 109 18.63 13.78 -4.68
C ARG A 109 18.33 13.47 -3.22
N CYS A 110 17.25 14.02 -2.67
CA CYS A 110 16.86 13.75 -1.28
C CYS A 110 16.23 12.37 -1.04
N LYS A 111 15.74 11.69 -2.09
CA LYS A 111 14.90 10.48 -1.94
C LYS A 111 15.51 9.40 -1.04
N ASP A 112 16.82 9.20 -1.13
CA ASP A 112 17.53 8.13 -0.42
C ASP A 112 18.08 8.59 0.95
N VAL A 113 18.01 9.90 1.23
CA VAL A 113 18.56 10.51 2.46
C VAL A 113 17.44 10.89 3.45
N LEU A 114 16.22 11.11 2.97
CA LEU A 114 15.10 11.56 3.82
C LEU A 114 14.80 10.60 4.98
N ALA A 115 14.89 9.30 4.76
CA ALA A 115 14.68 8.32 5.81
C ALA A 115 15.76 8.41 6.90
N GLU A 116 17.01 8.67 6.51
CA GLU A 116 18.13 8.85 7.44
C GLU A 116 17.98 10.15 8.24
N VAL A 117 17.60 11.25 7.60
CA VAL A 117 17.31 12.53 8.28
C VAL A 117 16.16 12.37 9.27
N PHE A 118 15.11 11.68 8.87
CA PHE A 118 13.97 11.38 9.75
C PHE A 118 14.41 10.60 11.00
N CYS A 119 15.19 9.54 10.80
CA CYS A 119 15.73 8.71 11.87
C CYS A 119 16.62 9.52 12.83
N LYS A 120 17.53 10.34 12.30
CA LYS A 120 18.42 11.21 13.11
C LYS A 120 17.61 12.14 14.02
N VAL A 121 16.52 12.75 13.52
CA VAL A 121 15.66 13.62 14.34
C VAL A 121 15.01 12.84 15.48
N VAL A 122 14.55 11.62 15.23
CA VAL A 122 13.96 10.75 16.27
C VAL A 122 15.00 10.41 17.34
N LEU A 123 16.20 9.97 16.94
CA LEU A 123 17.29 9.62 17.86
C LEU A 123 17.78 10.83 18.67
N MET A 124 17.89 12.00 18.06
CA MET A 124 18.24 13.24 18.76
C MET A 124 17.19 13.63 19.81
N ALA A 125 15.91 13.41 19.51
CA ALA A 125 14.83 13.67 20.46
C ALA A 125 14.81 12.64 21.61
N GLU A 126 15.18 11.38 21.34
CA GLU A 126 15.37 10.33 22.36
C GLU A 126 16.56 10.67 23.26
N GLU A 127 17.71 11.01 22.70
CA GLU A 127 18.92 11.42 23.44
C GLU A 127 18.65 12.59 24.41
N LYS A 128 17.76 13.52 24.01
CA LYS A 128 17.30 14.61 24.87
C LYS A 128 16.22 14.21 25.88
N GLY A 129 15.78 12.95 25.89
CA GLY A 129 14.75 12.46 26.80
C GLY A 129 13.33 12.92 26.49
N TYR A 130 13.05 13.39 25.26
CA TYR A 130 11.71 13.84 24.87
C TYR A 130 10.79 12.70 24.43
N LEU A 131 11.35 11.54 24.14
CA LEU A 131 10.61 10.31 23.86
C LEU A 131 11.37 9.09 24.38
N GLU A 132 10.65 8.01 24.58
CA GLU A 132 11.17 6.69 24.92
C GLU A 132 10.77 5.70 23.82
N LEU A 133 11.70 4.86 23.35
CA LEU A 133 11.44 3.89 22.29
C LEU A 133 10.83 2.57 22.81
N ASP A 134 10.62 2.45 24.11
CA ASP A 134 10.11 1.24 24.77
C ASP A 134 8.66 0.93 24.39
N SER A 135 7.81 1.94 24.24
CA SER A 135 6.39 1.80 23.92
C SER A 135 6.06 2.38 22.57
N CYS A 136 5.47 1.56 21.71
CA CYS A 136 5.11 1.94 20.36
C CYS A 136 3.59 1.87 20.17
N PHE A 137 2.97 3.01 19.86
CA PHE A 137 1.54 3.11 19.53
C PHE A 137 1.37 3.14 18.02
N ILE A 138 0.56 2.23 17.50
CA ILE A 138 0.35 2.09 16.06
C ILE A 138 -1.08 2.45 15.65
N ASP A 139 -1.20 3.12 14.52
CA ASP A 139 -2.49 3.39 13.87
C ASP A 139 -2.28 3.69 12.39
N GLY A 140 -3.36 3.60 11.62
CA GLY A 140 -3.35 3.85 10.20
C GLY A 140 -4.31 4.95 9.76
N THR A 141 -4.01 5.49 8.59
CA THR A 141 -4.89 6.47 7.95
C THR A 141 -4.82 6.39 6.44
N THR A 142 -5.91 6.82 5.79
CA THR A 142 -5.94 6.97 4.33
C THR A 142 -5.60 8.40 3.91
N LEU A 143 -4.83 8.53 2.82
CA LEU A 143 -4.42 9.80 2.23
C LEU A 143 -4.77 9.82 0.73
N ARG A 144 -5.33 10.92 0.24
CA ARG A 144 -5.74 11.05 -1.16
C ARG A 144 -4.53 11.17 -2.08
N ALA A 145 -4.55 10.43 -3.18
CA ALA A 145 -3.56 10.55 -4.24
C ALA A 145 -3.75 11.82 -5.08
N ASN A 146 -2.70 12.23 -5.79
CA ASN A 146 -2.79 13.29 -6.79
C ASN A 146 -3.42 12.78 -8.10
N ALA A 147 -4.67 12.35 -8.02
CA ALA A 147 -5.41 11.74 -9.12
C ALA A 147 -6.86 12.25 -9.18
N GLY A 148 -7.47 12.15 -10.35
CA GLY A 148 -8.87 12.48 -10.57
C GLY A 148 -9.80 11.46 -9.92
N LYS A 149 -10.84 11.93 -9.23
CA LYS A 149 -11.78 11.06 -8.50
C LYS A 149 -12.45 10.01 -9.39
N ASN A 150 -12.76 10.34 -10.63
CA ASN A 150 -13.51 9.48 -11.56
C ASN A 150 -12.60 8.77 -12.59
N SER A 151 -11.27 8.86 -12.46
CA SER A 151 -10.32 8.28 -13.40
C SER A 151 -9.65 7.05 -12.81
N TYR A 152 -10.35 5.90 -12.88
CA TYR A 152 -9.88 4.63 -12.33
C TYR A 152 -10.23 3.45 -13.25
N ILE A 153 -9.58 2.32 -13.02
CA ILE A 153 -9.82 1.02 -13.65
C ILE A 153 -10.08 -0.03 -12.56
N TRP A 154 -11.06 -0.90 -12.81
CA TRP A 154 -11.39 -2.02 -11.93
C TRP A 154 -10.87 -3.33 -12.51
N LYS A 155 -10.15 -4.13 -11.72
CA LYS A 155 -9.64 -5.45 -12.13
C LYS A 155 -10.76 -6.35 -12.64
N LYS A 156 -11.86 -6.45 -11.86
CA LYS A 156 -13.02 -7.26 -12.25
C LYS A 156 -13.63 -6.84 -13.60
N SER A 157 -13.64 -5.54 -13.91
CA SER A 157 -14.15 -5.04 -15.19
C SER A 157 -13.19 -5.32 -16.33
N ALA A 158 -11.88 -5.15 -16.12
CA ALA A 158 -10.85 -5.46 -17.11
C ALA A 158 -10.89 -6.95 -17.48
N LEU A 159 -10.89 -7.84 -16.49
CA LEU A 159 -11.00 -9.29 -16.68
C LEU A 159 -12.28 -9.67 -17.44
N ARG A 160 -13.44 -9.15 -17.04
CA ARG A 160 -14.72 -9.43 -17.73
C ARG A 160 -14.70 -8.97 -19.18
N TYR A 161 -14.15 -7.80 -19.48
CA TYR A 161 -14.07 -7.31 -20.85
C TYR A 161 -13.05 -8.08 -21.68
N GLN A 162 -11.94 -8.49 -21.11
CA GLN A 162 -10.97 -9.37 -21.73
C GLN A 162 -11.60 -10.71 -22.11
N GLU A 163 -12.31 -11.37 -21.18
CA GLU A 163 -13.06 -12.60 -21.39
C GLU A 163 -14.08 -12.47 -22.53
N GLN A 164 -14.86 -11.38 -22.55
CA GLN A 164 -15.84 -11.12 -23.61
C GLN A 164 -15.18 -10.96 -24.99
N VAL A 165 -13.99 -10.38 -25.06
CA VAL A 165 -13.24 -10.27 -26.32
C VAL A 165 -12.71 -11.63 -26.72
N LYS A 166 -12.07 -12.37 -25.81
CA LYS A 166 -11.54 -13.73 -26.05
C LYS A 166 -12.67 -14.67 -26.53
N THR A 167 -13.83 -14.64 -25.90
CA THR A 167 -15.00 -15.42 -26.32
C THR A 167 -15.46 -15.07 -27.75
N ARG A 168 -15.41 -13.80 -28.16
CA ARG A 168 -15.75 -13.42 -29.55
C ARG A 168 -14.74 -13.93 -30.56
N VAL A 169 -13.46 -13.87 -30.22
CA VAL A 169 -12.38 -14.42 -31.05
C VAL A 169 -12.53 -15.91 -31.22
N ASP A 170 -12.75 -16.62 -30.12
CA ASP A 170 -12.94 -18.08 -30.12
C ASP A 170 -14.17 -18.50 -30.95
N ASN A 171 -15.29 -17.81 -30.78
CA ASN A 171 -16.50 -18.05 -31.57
C ASN A 171 -16.25 -17.85 -33.07
N LEU A 172 -15.45 -16.85 -33.47
CA LEU A 172 -15.10 -16.67 -34.88
C LEU A 172 -14.21 -17.78 -35.39
N PHE A 173 -13.20 -18.19 -34.61
CA PHE A 173 -12.33 -19.31 -34.97
C PHE A 173 -13.11 -20.61 -35.08
N CYS A 174 -14.03 -20.89 -34.18
CA CYS A 174 -14.93 -22.03 -34.27
C CYS A 174 -15.82 -22.00 -35.54
N ARG A 175 -16.27 -20.83 -35.97
CA ARG A 175 -17.04 -20.67 -37.21
C ARG A 175 -16.16 -20.92 -38.44
N ILE A 176 -14.93 -20.46 -38.45
CA ILE A 176 -13.98 -20.72 -39.52
C ILE A 176 -13.71 -22.22 -39.64
N LYS A 177 -13.53 -22.92 -38.54
CA LYS A 177 -13.32 -24.39 -38.49
C LYS A 177 -14.54 -25.14 -39.10
N LYS A 178 -15.75 -24.79 -38.66
CA LYS A 178 -16.99 -25.45 -39.14
C LYS A 178 -17.25 -25.22 -40.63
N LEU A 179 -17.02 -24.02 -41.15
CA LEU A 179 -17.13 -23.76 -42.57
C LEU A 179 -16.20 -24.64 -43.42
N ASN A 180 -15.01 -24.84 -42.91
CA ASN A 180 -14.03 -25.72 -43.55
C ASN A 180 -14.47 -27.18 -43.55
N GLU A 181 -15.08 -27.68 -42.46
CA GLU A 181 -15.63 -29.03 -42.39
C GLU A 181 -16.87 -29.22 -43.29
N GLU A 182 -17.79 -28.23 -43.30
CA GLU A 182 -19.01 -28.28 -44.11
C GLU A 182 -18.73 -28.18 -45.61
N GLU A 183 -17.75 -27.38 -46.05
CA GLU A 183 -17.36 -27.24 -47.46
C GLU A 183 -16.60 -28.48 -47.96
N GLN A 184 -15.77 -29.11 -47.11
CA GLN A 184 -15.17 -30.41 -47.41
C GLN A 184 -16.20 -31.51 -47.69
N LEU A 185 -17.33 -31.50 -46.98
CA LEU A 185 -18.41 -32.47 -47.13
C LEU A 185 -19.30 -32.19 -48.37
N GLN A 186 -19.51 -30.93 -48.75
CA GLN A 186 -20.41 -30.53 -49.84
C GLN A 186 -19.81 -30.54 -51.23
N TYR A 187 -18.54 -30.17 -51.38
CA TYR A 187 -17.94 -29.93 -52.70
C TYR A 187 -16.84 -30.91 -53.11
N GLY A 188 -16.31 -31.72 -52.19
CA GLY A 188 -15.34 -32.78 -52.49
C GLY A 188 -14.05 -32.35 -53.20
N ASP A 189 -13.83 -31.09 -53.35
CA ASP A 189 -12.79 -30.48 -54.17
C ASP A 189 -11.42 -30.48 -53.46
N GLN A 190 -10.37 -30.87 -54.16
CA GLN A 190 -9.02 -30.96 -53.59
C GLN A 190 -8.48 -29.62 -53.13
N ASP A 191 -8.88 -28.52 -53.77
CA ASP A 191 -8.37 -27.18 -53.49
C ASP A 191 -8.79 -26.62 -52.13
N LEU A 192 -9.97 -27.05 -51.61
CA LEU A 192 -10.46 -26.64 -50.27
C LEU A 192 -9.88 -27.50 -49.13
N ARG A 193 -9.39 -28.73 -49.42
CA ARG A 193 -8.65 -29.55 -48.45
C ARG A 193 -7.30 -28.92 -48.04
N GLU A 194 -6.64 -28.23 -48.94
CA GLU A 194 -5.39 -27.50 -48.65
C GLU A 194 -5.64 -26.33 -47.71
N VAL A 195 -6.75 -25.60 -47.86
CA VAL A 195 -7.13 -24.49 -46.97
C VAL A 195 -7.42 -25.00 -45.56
N GLY A 196 -8.09 -26.19 -45.46
CA GLY A 196 -8.36 -26.80 -44.18
C GLY A 196 -7.12 -27.20 -43.40
N ALA A 197 -6.18 -27.84 -44.07
CA ALA A 197 -4.90 -28.21 -43.49
C ALA A 197 -4.08 -26.98 -43.04
N GLN A 198 -4.16 -25.90 -43.80
CA GLN A 198 -3.49 -24.65 -43.46
C GLN A 198 -4.08 -23.89 -42.25
N LEU A 199 -5.32 -24.20 -41.89
CA LEU A 199 -6.03 -23.62 -40.71
C LEU A 199 -6.01 -24.53 -39.48
N GLU A 200 -5.37 -25.71 -39.53
CA GLU A 200 -5.26 -26.63 -38.37
C GLU A 200 -4.59 -25.99 -37.15
N PHE A 201 -3.71 -25.04 -37.32
CA PHE A 201 -3.09 -24.31 -36.22
C PHE A 201 -4.10 -23.59 -35.29
N LEU A 202 -5.31 -23.26 -35.81
CA LEU A 202 -6.37 -22.71 -34.97
C LEU A 202 -6.91 -23.73 -33.96
N ASN A 203 -6.71 -25.06 -34.20
CA ASN A 203 -7.12 -26.09 -33.24
C ASN A 203 -6.16 -26.20 -32.04
N GLU A 204 -4.91 -25.82 -32.23
CA GLU A 204 -3.86 -25.86 -31.20
C GLU A 204 -3.89 -24.63 -30.31
N LEU A 205 -4.49 -23.52 -30.78
CA LEU A 205 -4.55 -22.27 -30.03
C LEU A 205 -5.69 -22.29 -28.98
N ASN A 206 -5.31 -22.27 -27.69
CA ASN A 206 -6.22 -22.05 -26.60
C ASN A 206 -6.42 -20.54 -26.41
N VAL A 207 -7.49 -19.96 -26.98
CA VAL A 207 -7.76 -18.52 -26.93
C VAL A 207 -7.94 -18.00 -25.50
N GLU A 208 -8.42 -18.84 -24.57
CA GLU A 208 -8.61 -18.44 -23.16
C GLU A 208 -7.27 -18.14 -22.47
N GLU A 209 -6.23 -18.91 -22.75
CA GLU A 209 -4.90 -18.77 -22.15
C GLU A 209 -3.94 -17.94 -23.00
N ALA A 210 -4.22 -17.79 -24.31
CA ALA A 210 -3.34 -17.13 -25.25
C ALA A 210 -3.13 -15.64 -24.94
N GLU A 211 -1.90 -15.19 -25.15
CA GLU A 211 -1.53 -13.77 -25.07
C GLU A 211 -2.05 -12.98 -26.29
N PRO A 212 -2.28 -11.65 -26.17
CA PRO A 212 -2.79 -10.83 -27.28
C PRO A 212 -1.97 -10.93 -28.56
N GLU A 213 -0.65 -11.06 -28.45
CA GLU A 213 0.28 -11.19 -29.57
C GLU A 213 0.09 -12.54 -30.30
N GLU A 214 -0.16 -13.62 -29.58
CA GLU A 214 -0.45 -14.93 -30.15
C GLU A 214 -1.77 -14.93 -30.94
N ILE A 215 -2.78 -14.27 -30.36
CA ILE A 215 -4.08 -14.07 -31.02
C ILE A 215 -3.91 -13.22 -32.28
N ALA A 216 -3.12 -12.14 -32.20
CA ALA A 216 -2.84 -11.28 -33.35
C ALA A 216 -2.18 -12.03 -34.51
N GLN A 217 -1.17 -12.85 -34.20
CA GLN A 217 -0.47 -13.70 -35.17
C GLN A 217 -1.39 -14.75 -35.79
N ALA A 218 -2.24 -15.37 -34.96
CA ALA A 218 -3.22 -16.34 -35.45
C ALA A 218 -4.25 -15.71 -36.39
N VAL A 219 -4.74 -14.50 -36.06
CA VAL A 219 -5.65 -13.74 -36.90
C VAL A 219 -5.00 -13.35 -38.23
N GLU A 220 -3.76 -12.85 -38.23
CA GLU A 220 -3.01 -12.47 -39.43
C GLU A 220 -2.77 -13.68 -40.35
N LYS A 221 -2.36 -14.82 -39.76
CA LYS A 221 -2.17 -16.07 -40.52
C LYS A 221 -3.48 -16.56 -41.12
N ALA A 222 -4.59 -16.55 -40.33
CA ALA A 222 -5.90 -16.94 -40.85
C ALA A 222 -6.38 -16.01 -41.98
N GLN A 223 -6.13 -14.71 -41.89
CA GLN A 223 -6.43 -13.76 -42.97
C GLN A 223 -5.67 -14.06 -44.24
N SER A 224 -4.36 -14.35 -44.13
CA SER A 224 -3.51 -14.69 -45.25
C SER A 224 -4.02 -15.96 -45.97
N GLU A 225 -4.33 -17.00 -45.23
CA GLU A 225 -4.79 -18.28 -45.82
C GLU A 225 -6.19 -18.16 -46.44
N LEU A 226 -7.13 -17.48 -45.77
CA LEU A 226 -8.46 -17.25 -46.35
C LEU A 226 -8.40 -16.31 -47.57
N GLN A 227 -7.46 -15.37 -47.63
CA GLN A 227 -7.28 -14.50 -48.81
C GLN A 227 -6.76 -15.33 -50.01
N LYS A 228 -5.79 -16.23 -49.78
CA LYS A 228 -5.30 -17.18 -50.82
C LYS A 228 -6.45 -18.03 -51.36
N ALA A 229 -7.30 -18.55 -50.42
CA ALA A 229 -8.47 -19.35 -50.80
C ALA A 229 -9.44 -18.56 -51.69
N VAL A 230 -9.71 -17.30 -51.38
CA VAL A 230 -10.58 -16.44 -52.20
C VAL A 230 -9.97 -16.22 -53.60
N ASP A 231 -8.66 -16.00 -53.67
CA ASP A 231 -7.98 -15.75 -54.93
C ASP A 231 -7.96 -17.03 -55.82
N THR A 232 -7.78 -18.20 -55.25
CA THR A 232 -7.90 -19.50 -55.94
C THR A 232 -9.33 -19.74 -56.42
N LEU A 233 -10.35 -19.53 -55.55
CA LEU A 233 -11.75 -19.72 -55.92
C LEU A 233 -12.22 -18.79 -57.01
N LYS A 234 -11.72 -17.58 -57.12
CA LYS A 234 -12.04 -16.64 -58.20
C LYS A 234 -11.53 -17.09 -59.57
N THR A 235 -10.58 -17.99 -59.65
CA THR A 235 -10.12 -18.54 -60.94
C THR A 235 -11.14 -19.52 -61.52
N HIS A 236 -11.97 -20.13 -60.70
CA HIS A 236 -12.91 -21.20 -61.10
C HIS A 236 -14.40 -20.84 -60.88
N LEU A 237 -14.69 -19.89 -59.99
CA LEU A 237 -16.03 -19.49 -59.63
C LEU A 237 -16.31 -17.99 -59.88
N PRO A 238 -17.57 -17.63 -60.20
CA PRO A 238 -17.92 -16.22 -60.34
C PRO A 238 -17.80 -15.51 -58.98
N SER A 239 -17.38 -14.24 -59.00
CA SER A 239 -17.12 -13.42 -57.80
C SER A 239 -18.34 -13.25 -56.85
N ASN A 240 -19.54 -13.56 -57.30
CA ASN A 240 -20.77 -13.56 -56.51
C ASN A 240 -21.16 -14.93 -55.91
N ALA A 241 -20.33 -15.96 -56.09
CA ALA A 241 -20.55 -17.30 -55.53
C ALA A 241 -20.74 -17.26 -54.01
N PRO A 242 -21.63 -18.06 -53.44
CA PRO A 242 -21.89 -18.09 -51.99
C PRO A 242 -20.64 -18.35 -51.16
N ALA A 243 -19.78 -19.27 -51.57
CA ALA A 243 -18.52 -19.58 -50.91
C ALA A 243 -17.62 -18.34 -50.78
N ILE A 244 -17.40 -17.63 -51.90
CA ILE A 244 -16.59 -16.38 -51.91
C ILE A 244 -17.19 -15.31 -51.00
N LYS A 245 -18.53 -15.17 -50.96
CA LYS A 245 -19.20 -14.23 -50.07
C LYS A 245 -19.01 -14.59 -48.59
N ASN A 246 -19.11 -15.89 -48.26
CA ASN A 246 -18.91 -16.36 -46.88
C ASN A 246 -17.48 -16.10 -46.41
N ILE A 247 -16.46 -16.44 -47.21
CA ILE A 247 -15.06 -16.20 -46.86
C ILE A 247 -14.77 -14.70 -46.74
N ASN A 248 -15.28 -13.86 -47.65
CA ASN A 248 -15.13 -12.42 -47.55
C ASN A 248 -15.78 -11.82 -46.28
N HIS A 249 -16.91 -12.40 -45.83
CA HIS A 249 -17.53 -12.01 -44.57
C HIS A 249 -16.61 -12.35 -43.37
N LEU A 250 -16.02 -13.57 -43.34
CA LEU A 250 -15.07 -13.95 -42.31
C LEU A 250 -13.81 -13.07 -42.33
N LEU A 251 -13.26 -12.76 -43.49
CA LEU A 251 -12.15 -11.81 -43.63
C LEU A 251 -12.50 -10.43 -43.06
N SER A 252 -13.73 -9.95 -43.29
CA SER A 252 -14.20 -8.69 -42.70
C SER A 252 -14.27 -8.75 -41.16
N GLU A 253 -14.71 -9.89 -40.59
CA GLU A 253 -14.75 -10.09 -39.15
C GLU A 253 -13.35 -10.21 -38.54
N LEU A 254 -12.43 -10.96 -39.15
CA LEU A 254 -11.02 -11.03 -38.76
C LEU A 254 -10.35 -9.66 -38.79
N ASN A 255 -10.64 -8.85 -39.83
CA ASN A 255 -10.14 -7.47 -39.88
C ASN A 255 -10.66 -6.60 -38.72
N LYS A 256 -11.91 -6.81 -38.27
CA LYS A 256 -12.43 -6.14 -37.08
C LYS A 256 -11.72 -6.58 -35.82
N ILE A 257 -11.46 -7.90 -35.65
CA ILE A 257 -10.69 -8.42 -34.52
C ILE A 257 -9.31 -7.78 -34.52
N GLN A 258 -8.58 -7.84 -35.63
CA GLN A 258 -7.22 -7.28 -35.73
C GLN A 258 -7.17 -5.79 -35.38
N LYS A 259 -8.10 -5.00 -35.93
CA LYS A 259 -8.09 -3.53 -35.75
C LYS A 259 -8.70 -3.04 -34.44
N LEU A 260 -9.66 -3.76 -33.87
CA LEU A 260 -10.45 -3.28 -32.72
C LEU A 260 -10.26 -4.13 -31.47
N ASP A 261 -10.23 -5.45 -31.59
CA ASP A 261 -10.28 -6.34 -30.44
C ASP A 261 -8.89 -6.70 -29.93
N VAL A 262 -7.89 -6.93 -30.78
CA VAL A 262 -6.50 -7.14 -30.37
C VAL A 262 -5.96 -5.93 -29.57
N PRO A 263 -6.09 -4.67 -30.01
CA PRO A 263 -5.67 -3.53 -29.20
C PRO A 263 -6.43 -3.37 -27.88
N LYS A 264 -7.68 -3.89 -27.78
CA LYS A 264 -8.42 -3.93 -26.51
C LYS A 264 -7.86 -4.99 -25.56
N LEU A 265 -7.49 -6.17 -26.08
CA LEU A 265 -6.83 -7.21 -25.27
C LEU A 265 -5.54 -6.70 -24.68
N GLU A 266 -4.63 -6.15 -25.49
CA GLU A 266 -3.40 -5.53 -25.04
C GLU A 266 -3.64 -4.48 -23.93
N LYS A 267 -4.64 -3.62 -24.13
CA LYS A 267 -5.02 -2.62 -23.15
C LYS A 267 -5.52 -3.24 -21.83
N TYR A 268 -6.33 -4.31 -21.89
CA TYR A 268 -6.84 -4.95 -20.68
C TYR A 268 -5.73 -5.69 -19.94
N ASP A 269 -4.80 -6.34 -20.64
CA ASP A 269 -3.63 -6.96 -20.03
C ASP A 269 -2.74 -5.94 -19.32
N GLN A 270 -2.41 -4.84 -19.97
CA GLN A 270 -1.70 -3.74 -19.34
C GLN A 270 -2.42 -3.21 -18.09
N GLN A 271 -3.76 -3.11 -18.13
CA GLN A 271 -4.54 -2.68 -16.98
C GLN A 271 -4.48 -3.69 -15.83
N ILE A 272 -4.55 -4.98 -16.12
CA ILE A 272 -4.47 -6.05 -15.13
C ILE A 272 -3.06 -6.10 -14.53
N GLU A 273 -2.02 -5.95 -15.35
CA GLU A 273 -0.62 -5.87 -14.91
C GLU A 273 -0.40 -4.67 -13.97
N ILE A 274 -0.84 -3.47 -14.35
CA ILE A 274 -0.76 -2.26 -13.52
C ILE A 274 -1.43 -2.48 -12.16
N ILE A 275 -2.59 -3.11 -12.13
CA ILE A 275 -3.32 -3.38 -10.89
C ILE A 275 -2.58 -4.42 -10.04
N GLY A 276 -1.99 -5.43 -10.68
CA GLY A 276 -1.27 -6.52 -10.01
C GLY A 276 -2.19 -7.49 -9.25
N LYS A 277 -1.59 -8.37 -8.44
CA LYS A 277 -2.33 -9.46 -7.75
C LYS A 277 -3.15 -8.97 -6.55
N ASP A 278 -2.61 -8.04 -5.79
CA ASP A 278 -3.12 -7.67 -4.45
C ASP A 278 -4.14 -6.52 -4.45
N ARG A 279 -4.26 -5.79 -5.56
CA ARG A 279 -5.20 -4.67 -5.70
C ARG A 279 -6.39 -5.06 -6.57
N ASN A 280 -7.54 -4.42 -6.34
CA ASN A 280 -8.76 -4.56 -7.14
C ASN A 280 -8.99 -3.37 -8.09
N SER A 281 -8.19 -2.34 -7.99
CA SER A 281 -8.31 -1.14 -8.84
C SER A 281 -7.00 -0.36 -8.89
N ALA A 282 -6.86 0.49 -9.90
CA ALA A 282 -5.81 1.48 -10.01
C ALA A 282 -6.37 2.79 -10.60
N SER A 283 -5.74 3.92 -10.30
CA SER A 283 -6.07 5.18 -10.94
C SER A 283 -5.35 5.30 -12.29
N LYS A 284 -6.03 5.81 -13.32
CA LYS A 284 -5.40 6.11 -14.62
C LYS A 284 -4.39 7.26 -14.57
N THR A 285 -4.45 8.10 -13.54
CA THR A 285 -3.60 9.28 -13.39
C THR A 285 -2.38 9.00 -12.53
N ASP A 286 -2.53 8.12 -11.55
CA ASP A 286 -1.48 7.64 -10.65
C ASP A 286 -1.65 6.12 -10.50
N ASN A 287 -0.92 5.37 -11.32
CA ASN A 287 -1.09 3.92 -11.45
C ASN A 287 -0.84 3.15 -10.14
N ASP A 288 -0.08 3.74 -9.22
CA ASP A 288 0.17 3.15 -7.90
C ASP A 288 -0.97 3.39 -6.92
N ALA A 289 -1.83 4.39 -7.16
CA ALA A 289 -2.93 4.69 -6.27
C ALA A 289 -4.10 3.72 -6.45
N THR A 290 -4.63 3.20 -5.35
CA THR A 290 -5.78 2.31 -5.31
C THR A 290 -7.04 3.09 -4.96
N PHE A 291 -8.19 2.68 -5.50
CA PHE A 291 -9.48 3.27 -5.18
C PHE A 291 -9.99 2.70 -3.86
N ILE A 292 -9.85 3.48 -2.79
CA ILE A 292 -10.11 3.07 -1.41
C ILE A 292 -11.12 3.98 -0.73
N ARG A 293 -11.72 3.48 0.35
CA ARG A 293 -12.61 4.28 1.19
C ARG A 293 -11.77 5.19 2.08
N MET A 294 -12.00 6.48 1.98
CA MET A 294 -11.38 7.49 2.85
C MET A 294 -12.08 7.57 4.21
N LYS A 295 -11.45 8.21 5.21
CA LYS A 295 -12.06 8.41 6.55
C LYS A 295 -13.39 9.22 6.51
N ASP A 296 -13.59 10.04 5.49
CA ASP A 296 -14.86 10.75 5.23
C ASP A 296 -15.91 9.90 4.50
N SER A 297 -15.71 8.58 4.45
CA SER A 297 -16.57 7.58 3.79
C SER A 297 -16.66 7.70 2.26
N LEU A 298 -15.97 8.65 1.64
CA LEU A 298 -15.90 8.78 0.19
C LEU A 298 -14.91 7.80 -0.41
N LEU A 299 -15.23 7.25 -1.57
CA LEU A 299 -14.30 6.47 -2.38
C LEU A 299 -13.46 7.40 -3.24
N ALA A 300 -12.14 7.26 -3.18
CA ALA A 300 -11.20 8.06 -3.97
C ALA A 300 -9.88 7.31 -4.18
N PRO A 301 -9.10 7.65 -5.22
CA PRO A 301 -7.75 7.15 -5.37
C PRO A 301 -6.88 7.62 -4.20
N GLY A 302 -6.15 6.69 -3.60
CA GLY A 302 -5.33 7.00 -2.43
C GLY A 302 -4.38 5.90 -2.04
N TYR A 303 -3.73 6.17 -0.93
CA TYR A 303 -2.76 5.31 -0.27
C TYR A 303 -3.16 5.12 1.19
N VAL A 304 -2.74 4.03 1.78
CA VAL A 304 -2.85 3.78 3.23
C VAL A 304 -1.49 4.04 3.86
N SER A 305 -1.50 4.68 5.01
CA SER A 305 -0.29 4.91 5.79
C SER A 305 -0.49 4.37 7.19
N SER A 306 0.43 3.52 7.64
CA SER A 306 0.56 3.14 9.05
C SER A 306 1.74 3.88 9.65
N ILE A 307 1.59 4.37 10.87
CA ILE A 307 2.64 5.02 11.65
C ILE A 307 2.80 4.35 13.00
N SER A 308 4.01 4.40 13.52
CA SER A 308 4.29 4.14 14.93
C SER A 308 4.64 5.43 15.64
N THR A 309 4.19 5.60 16.86
CA THR A 309 4.42 6.82 17.64
C THR A 309 4.85 6.52 19.07
N SER A 310 5.64 7.39 19.65
CA SER A 310 5.93 7.47 21.08
C SER A 310 5.99 8.92 21.52
N ASN A 311 5.26 9.26 22.58
CA ASN A 311 5.07 10.66 23.01
C ASN A 311 4.65 11.58 21.86
N GLN A 312 3.82 11.07 20.90
CA GLN A 312 3.38 11.75 19.69
C GLN A 312 4.53 12.12 18.71
N PHE A 313 5.76 11.67 18.92
CA PHE A 313 6.77 11.63 17.86
C PHE A 313 6.49 10.42 16.97
N VAL A 314 6.60 10.60 15.67
CA VAL A 314 6.53 9.48 14.73
C VAL A 314 7.88 8.79 14.70
N THR A 315 7.92 7.50 15.06
CA THR A 315 9.13 6.70 15.12
C THR A 315 9.36 5.86 13.86
N ALA A 316 8.29 5.43 13.19
CA ALA A 316 8.35 4.83 11.87
C ALA A 316 7.08 5.13 11.07
N VAL A 317 7.20 5.03 9.74
CA VAL A 317 6.09 5.23 8.82
C VAL A 317 6.19 4.26 7.65
N HIS A 318 5.06 3.65 7.30
CA HIS A 318 4.91 2.81 6.13
C HIS A 318 3.75 3.31 5.27
N LEU A 319 4.02 3.56 3.98
CA LEU A 319 3.01 3.95 2.99
C LEU A 319 2.86 2.82 1.97
N TYR A 320 1.63 2.41 1.72
CA TYR A 320 1.31 1.30 0.82
C TYR A 320 -0.01 1.56 0.08
N ASN A 321 -0.27 0.76 -0.94
CA ASN A 321 -1.42 0.93 -1.83
C ASN A 321 -2.44 -0.22 -1.78
N VAL A 322 -2.25 -1.15 -0.85
CA VAL A 322 -3.16 -2.28 -0.63
C VAL A 322 -4.01 -1.97 0.61
N PRO A 323 -5.34 -2.08 0.59
CA PRO A 323 -6.19 -1.77 1.74
C PRO A 323 -6.21 -2.93 2.77
N ARG A 324 -5.02 -3.39 3.21
CA ARG A 324 -4.84 -4.49 4.17
C ARG A 324 -3.93 -4.05 5.32
N GLU A 325 -4.39 -3.09 6.09
CA GLU A 325 -3.64 -2.44 7.17
C GLU A 325 -3.02 -3.43 8.16
N ALA A 326 -3.78 -4.47 8.52
CA ALA A 326 -3.31 -5.47 9.47
C ALA A 326 -2.05 -6.23 9.02
N VAL A 327 -1.93 -6.54 7.74
CA VAL A 327 -0.81 -7.34 7.20
C VAL A 327 0.47 -6.51 7.10
N GLU A 328 0.35 -5.22 6.90
CA GLU A 328 1.49 -4.29 6.78
C GLU A 328 2.14 -3.92 8.12
N TYR A 329 1.61 -4.43 9.23
CA TYR A 329 2.16 -4.25 10.58
C TYR A 329 3.60 -4.75 10.68
N THR A 330 3.88 -5.95 10.19
CA THR A 330 5.22 -6.55 10.24
C THR A 330 6.26 -5.69 9.52
N THR A 331 5.89 -5.18 8.33
CA THR A 331 6.71 -4.24 7.55
C THR A 331 6.96 -2.95 8.32
N LEU A 332 5.96 -2.40 9.01
CA LEU A 332 6.13 -1.20 9.85
C LEU A 332 7.12 -1.43 10.98
N MET A 333 7.05 -2.58 11.66
CA MET A 333 7.98 -2.94 12.74
C MET A 333 9.41 -3.19 12.22
N ASP A 334 9.55 -3.80 11.05
CA ASP A 334 10.87 -3.97 10.41
C ASP A 334 11.47 -2.63 9.97
N ILE A 335 10.66 -1.68 9.51
CA ILE A 335 11.09 -0.29 9.25
C ILE A 335 11.54 0.37 10.56
N HIS A 336 10.78 0.20 11.65
CA HIS A 336 11.16 0.72 12.97
C HIS A 336 12.53 0.19 13.39
N TYR A 337 12.73 -1.12 13.32
CA TYR A 337 14.01 -1.77 13.66
C TYR A 337 15.16 -1.30 12.76
N THR A 338 14.95 -1.27 11.45
CA THR A 338 15.98 -0.84 10.49
C THR A 338 16.39 0.62 10.70
N SER A 339 15.43 1.46 11.11
CA SER A 339 15.67 2.88 11.33
C SER A 339 16.32 3.19 12.68
N LEU A 340 15.93 2.49 13.74
CA LEU A 340 16.30 2.85 15.11
C LEU A 340 17.22 1.81 15.79
N GLY A 341 17.49 0.68 15.13
CA GLY A 341 18.39 -0.38 15.61
C GLY A 341 17.78 -1.29 16.68
N THR A 342 16.55 -1.03 17.13
CA THR A 342 15.86 -1.80 18.19
C THR A 342 14.39 -1.98 17.89
N TYR A 343 13.83 -3.10 18.35
CA TYR A 343 12.37 -3.27 18.45
C TYR A 343 11.86 -2.62 19.74
N PRO A 344 10.61 -2.09 19.75
CA PRO A 344 9.99 -1.63 20.99
C PRO A 344 9.78 -2.80 21.95
N LYS A 345 9.83 -2.54 23.26
CA LYS A 345 9.54 -3.56 24.27
C LYS A 345 8.06 -3.95 24.27
N GLN A 346 7.18 -3.00 23.92
CA GLN A 346 5.73 -3.21 23.85
C GLN A 346 5.09 -2.45 22.70
N VAL A 347 4.05 -3.05 22.11
CA VAL A 347 3.28 -2.48 21.00
C VAL A 347 1.81 -2.41 21.33
N ILE A 348 1.20 -1.24 21.06
CA ILE A 348 -0.21 -0.97 21.33
C ILE A 348 -0.94 -0.65 20.04
N GLY A 349 -1.97 -1.42 19.68
CA GLY A 349 -2.74 -1.23 18.45
C GLY A 349 -4.23 -1.52 18.64
N ASP A 350 -5.04 -1.08 17.68
CA ASP A 350 -6.48 -1.35 17.68
C ASP A 350 -6.84 -2.75 17.15
N ALA A 351 -8.15 -3.00 16.99
CA ALA A 351 -8.65 -4.30 16.57
C ALA A 351 -8.26 -4.71 15.14
N ALA A 352 -7.77 -3.79 14.32
CA ALA A 352 -7.26 -4.13 13.00
C ALA A 352 -5.94 -4.91 13.07
N TYR A 353 -5.13 -4.67 14.10
CA TYR A 353 -3.78 -5.25 14.22
C TYR A 353 -3.70 -6.56 15.00
N GLY A 354 -4.72 -6.93 15.78
CA GLY A 354 -4.72 -8.13 16.65
C GLY A 354 -4.96 -9.45 15.92
N ILE A 355 -4.43 -9.62 14.73
CA ILE A 355 -4.54 -10.84 13.91
C ILE A 355 -3.41 -11.84 14.20
N SER A 356 -3.63 -13.10 13.85
CA SER A 356 -2.71 -14.21 14.14
C SER A 356 -1.27 -13.98 13.68
N VAL A 357 -1.09 -13.45 12.46
CA VAL A 357 0.25 -13.16 11.89
C VAL A 357 1.01 -12.15 12.74
N ASN A 358 0.33 -11.14 13.24
CA ASN A 358 0.95 -10.07 14.03
C ASN A 358 1.27 -10.53 15.45
N LEU A 359 0.42 -11.38 16.04
CA LEU A 359 0.70 -11.99 17.34
C LEU A 359 1.90 -12.95 17.28
N ASP A 360 1.98 -13.78 16.24
CA ASP A 360 3.15 -14.63 15.97
C ASP A 360 4.43 -13.80 15.80
N TYR A 361 4.34 -12.72 15.02
CA TYR A 361 5.48 -11.81 14.80
C TYR A 361 5.94 -11.16 16.11
N THR A 362 5.03 -10.60 16.93
CA THR A 362 5.38 -9.98 18.20
C THR A 362 6.03 -10.97 19.16
N HIS A 363 5.48 -12.20 19.23
CA HIS A 363 6.05 -13.27 20.03
C HIS A 363 7.49 -13.62 19.61
N LYS A 364 7.72 -13.84 18.30
CA LYS A 364 9.05 -14.13 17.76
C LYS A 364 10.08 -13.02 18.00
N LYS A 365 9.61 -11.76 17.99
CA LYS A 365 10.46 -10.59 18.25
C LYS A 365 10.56 -10.22 19.73
N LYS A 366 9.91 -10.99 20.63
CA LYS A 366 9.86 -10.75 22.09
C LYS A 366 9.28 -9.38 22.44
N ILE A 367 8.29 -8.92 21.68
CA ILE A 367 7.55 -7.67 21.91
C ILE A 367 6.30 -8.00 22.71
N VAL A 368 6.07 -7.31 23.83
CA VAL A 368 4.82 -7.47 24.61
C VAL A 368 3.65 -6.91 23.81
N SER A 369 2.64 -7.74 23.56
CA SER A 369 1.50 -7.40 22.73
C SER A 369 0.34 -6.80 23.53
N TYR A 370 -0.09 -5.60 23.10
CA TYR A 370 -1.36 -4.96 23.43
C TYR A 370 -2.17 -4.71 22.14
N LEU A 371 -2.03 -5.62 21.16
CA LEU A 371 -2.78 -5.57 19.91
C LEU A 371 -4.18 -6.14 20.15
N LYS A 372 -5.18 -5.31 20.10
CA LYS A 372 -6.55 -5.72 20.40
C LYS A 372 -7.06 -6.75 19.38
N PRO A 373 -7.50 -7.96 19.78
CA PRO A 373 -8.11 -8.93 18.88
C PRO A 373 -9.41 -8.38 18.23
N PRO A 374 -9.72 -8.73 16.97
CA PRO A 374 -10.93 -8.25 16.28
C PRO A 374 -12.24 -8.57 17.00
N ASP A 375 -12.29 -9.69 17.70
CA ASP A 375 -13.41 -10.21 18.45
C ASP A 375 -13.41 -9.87 19.95
N TYR A 376 -12.50 -8.99 20.38
CA TYR A 376 -12.32 -8.58 21.77
C TYR A 376 -13.61 -8.08 22.46
N LYS A 377 -14.55 -7.49 21.72
CA LYS A 377 -15.83 -6.99 22.27
C LYS A 377 -16.92 -8.07 22.37
N ARG A 378 -16.72 -9.24 21.77
CA ARG A 378 -17.65 -10.34 21.94
C ARG A 378 -17.30 -11.04 23.24
N ASP A 379 -18.29 -11.28 24.09
CA ASP A 379 -18.18 -12.10 25.32
C ASP A 379 -17.65 -13.53 25.04
N TYR A 380 -17.26 -13.79 23.81
CA TYR A 380 -16.77 -15.06 23.30
C TYR A 380 -15.50 -15.54 24.02
N TRP A 381 -14.61 -14.62 24.42
CA TRP A 381 -13.37 -14.97 25.13
C TRP A 381 -13.58 -15.05 26.62
N ASP A 382 -14.44 -14.21 27.20
CA ASP A 382 -14.86 -14.31 28.61
C ASP A 382 -15.77 -15.51 28.84
N SER A 383 -16.55 -15.95 27.81
CA SER A 383 -17.45 -17.11 27.91
C SER A 383 -16.78 -18.45 27.58
N LEU A 384 -15.58 -18.45 26.95
CA LEU A 384 -14.91 -19.68 26.54
C LEU A 384 -13.89 -20.18 27.54
N LEU A 385 -13.40 -19.35 28.44
CA LEU A 385 -12.25 -19.68 29.28
C LEU A 385 -12.51 -19.69 30.80
N PRO A 386 -13.33 -18.84 31.39
CA PRO A 386 -13.66 -19.04 32.82
C PRO A 386 -14.50 -20.30 32.98
N GLY A 387 -13.84 -21.38 33.34
CA GLY A 387 -14.49 -22.64 33.66
C GLY A 387 -14.37 -23.78 32.63
N PHE A 388 -13.77 -23.52 31.46
CA PHE A 388 -13.32 -24.62 30.59
C PHE A 388 -11.90 -25.04 31.00
N VAL A 389 -11.71 -26.31 31.33
CA VAL A 389 -10.42 -26.87 31.75
C VAL A 389 -9.93 -27.86 30.71
N TYR A 390 -8.71 -27.68 30.23
CA TYR A 390 -8.08 -28.63 29.33
C TYR A 390 -7.39 -29.75 30.09
N GLU A 391 -7.75 -31.00 29.80
CA GLU A 391 -7.11 -32.19 30.31
C GLU A 391 -6.11 -32.73 29.29
N GLU A 392 -4.84 -32.35 29.45
CA GLU A 392 -3.77 -32.68 28.50
C GLU A 392 -3.59 -34.21 28.32
N THR A 393 -3.73 -34.99 29.40
CA THR A 393 -3.56 -36.45 29.37
C THR A 393 -4.59 -37.18 28.48
N LYS A 394 -5.77 -36.60 28.31
CA LYS A 394 -6.87 -37.17 27.51
C LYS A 394 -7.18 -36.40 26.24
N ASP A 395 -6.45 -35.31 25.99
CA ASP A 395 -6.70 -34.36 24.88
C ASP A 395 -8.18 -33.97 24.79
N GLN A 396 -8.76 -33.52 25.91
CA GLN A 396 -10.17 -33.14 26.00
C GLN A 396 -10.36 -31.87 26.85
N TRP A 397 -11.49 -31.20 26.66
CA TRP A 397 -11.89 -30.08 27.51
C TRP A 397 -13.05 -30.44 28.40
N VAL A 398 -13.07 -29.96 29.63
CA VAL A 398 -14.21 -30.04 30.55
C VAL A 398 -14.87 -28.65 30.61
N CYS A 399 -16.17 -28.59 30.34
CA CYS A 399 -16.92 -27.34 30.38
C CYS A 399 -17.34 -26.96 31.81
N PRO A 400 -17.80 -25.71 32.06
CA PRO A 400 -18.24 -25.27 33.39
C PRO A 400 -19.37 -26.10 34.03
N ASN A 401 -20.11 -26.88 33.23
CA ASN A 401 -21.14 -27.80 33.68
C ASN A 401 -20.63 -29.24 33.88
N GLY A 402 -19.31 -29.46 33.93
CA GLY A 402 -18.70 -30.77 34.11
C GLY A 402 -18.81 -31.73 32.93
N LYS A 403 -19.31 -31.28 31.76
CA LYS A 403 -19.39 -32.11 30.56
C LYS A 403 -18.11 -32.04 29.75
N THR A 404 -17.75 -33.15 29.13
CA THR A 404 -16.54 -33.32 28.35
C THR A 404 -16.75 -32.87 26.90
N LEU A 405 -15.77 -32.19 26.32
CA LEU A 405 -15.66 -31.94 24.88
C LEU A 405 -14.53 -32.80 24.34
N THR A 406 -14.86 -33.71 23.47
CA THR A 406 -13.92 -34.63 22.84
C THR A 406 -13.42 -34.05 21.49
N LEU A 407 -12.24 -34.47 21.06
CA LEU A 407 -11.68 -34.08 19.77
C LEU A 407 -12.60 -34.59 18.66
N ASP A 408 -13.10 -33.65 17.82
CA ASP A 408 -14.00 -33.90 16.69
C ASP A 408 -13.23 -33.86 15.37
N ASN A 409 -12.33 -32.87 15.22
CA ASN A 409 -11.53 -32.70 14.01
C ASN A 409 -10.18 -32.06 14.31
N GLU A 410 -9.18 -32.40 13.50
CA GLU A 410 -7.87 -31.78 13.51
C GLU A 410 -7.51 -31.36 12.09
N GLU A 411 -7.16 -30.08 11.89
CA GLU A 411 -6.91 -29.48 10.60
C GLU A 411 -5.59 -28.72 10.59
N VAL A 412 -4.78 -28.92 9.54
CA VAL A 412 -3.55 -28.15 9.31
C VAL A 412 -3.89 -26.88 8.56
N VAL A 413 -3.75 -25.74 9.23
CA VAL A 413 -4.00 -24.42 8.66
C VAL A 413 -2.68 -23.80 8.19
N ARG A 414 -2.62 -23.44 6.89
CA ARG A 414 -1.46 -22.82 6.24
C ARG A 414 -1.69 -21.34 5.91
N ALA A 415 -2.90 -20.86 6.07
CA ALA A 415 -3.27 -19.49 5.72
C ALA A 415 -2.95 -18.50 6.85
N ASN A 416 -2.46 -17.31 6.47
CA ASN A 416 -2.28 -16.15 7.36
C ASN A 416 -1.42 -16.39 8.61
N GLY A 417 -0.26 -17.02 8.45
CA GLY A 417 0.70 -17.25 9.53
C GLY A 417 1.52 -18.53 9.35
N PRO A 418 2.23 -18.99 10.40
CA PRO A 418 2.96 -20.25 10.36
C PRO A 418 1.99 -21.41 10.14
N GLU A 419 2.50 -22.49 9.53
CA GLU A 419 1.77 -23.75 9.46
C GLU A 419 1.51 -24.25 10.88
N ARG A 420 0.28 -24.56 11.22
CA ARG A 420 -0.13 -24.94 12.55
C ARG A 420 -1.34 -25.88 12.54
N THR A 421 -1.42 -26.71 13.53
CA THR A 421 -2.53 -27.62 13.71
C THR A 421 -3.61 -26.98 14.58
N VAL A 422 -4.83 -26.93 14.06
CA VAL A 422 -6.00 -26.43 14.79
C VAL A 422 -6.91 -27.60 15.12
N LYS A 423 -7.28 -27.70 16.40
CA LYS A 423 -8.12 -28.76 16.92
C LYS A 423 -9.52 -28.25 17.20
N SER A 424 -10.52 -29.00 16.82
CA SER A 424 -11.92 -28.74 17.11
C SER A 424 -12.46 -29.78 18.09
N TYR A 425 -13.02 -29.31 19.20
CA TYR A 425 -13.59 -30.17 20.24
C TYR A 425 -15.09 -29.97 20.32
N ARG A 426 -15.85 -31.03 20.46
CA ARG A 426 -17.31 -30.99 20.47
C ARG A 426 -17.89 -31.55 21.75
N CYS A 427 -18.85 -30.83 22.33
CA CYS A 427 -19.66 -31.35 23.44
C CYS A 427 -20.94 -31.98 22.86
N GLU A 428 -21.14 -33.26 23.11
CA GLU A 428 -22.28 -34.00 22.57
C GLU A 428 -23.57 -33.77 23.37
N ASP A 429 -23.47 -33.43 24.66
CA ASP A 429 -24.61 -33.28 25.55
C ASP A 429 -24.71 -31.85 26.10
N CYS A 430 -25.32 -30.97 25.29
CA CYS A 430 -25.65 -29.59 25.66
C CYS A 430 -27.16 -29.37 25.87
N GLN A 431 -27.98 -30.42 25.78
CA GLN A 431 -29.40 -30.35 26.08
C GLN A 431 -29.58 -30.11 27.60
N ASP A 432 -30.53 -29.26 27.95
CA ASP A 432 -30.85 -28.87 29.32
C ASP A 432 -29.70 -28.26 30.15
N CYS A 433 -28.65 -27.78 29.48
CA CYS A 433 -27.53 -27.13 30.14
C CYS A 433 -27.92 -25.72 30.62
N PRO A 434 -27.73 -25.35 31.89
CA PRO A 434 -28.08 -24.02 32.42
C PRO A 434 -27.25 -22.89 31.76
N PHE A 435 -26.12 -23.25 31.19
CA PHE A 435 -25.24 -22.29 30.49
C PHE A 435 -25.42 -22.23 28.97
N VAL A 436 -26.39 -22.97 28.41
CA VAL A 436 -26.55 -23.10 26.95
C VAL A 436 -26.71 -21.76 26.23
N GLN A 437 -27.48 -20.84 26.80
CA GLN A 437 -27.71 -19.50 26.17
C GLN A 437 -26.44 -18.64 26.12
N LYS A 438 -25.54 -18.77 27.10
CA LYS A 438 -24.24 -18.08 27.12
C LYS A 438 -23.22 -18.80 26.26
N CYS A 439 -23.27 -20.14 26.26
CA CYS A 439 -22.29 -21.01 25.62
C CYS A 439 -22.53 -21.15 24.11
N ILE A 440 -23.78 -21.18 23.68
CA ILE A 440 -24.23 -21.37 22.29
C ILE A 440 -25.22 -20.25 21.93
N PRO A 441 -24.74 -19.05 21.60
CA PRO A 441 -25.62 -17.90 21.32
C PRO A 441 -26.45 -18.03 20.03
N TYR A 442 -26.19 -19.05 19.20
CA TYR A 442 -26.90 -19.28 17.92
C TYR A 442 -27.86 -20.44 18.01
N LYS A 443 -29.14 -20.22 17.75
CA LYS A 443 -30.26 -21.16 17.92
C LYS A 443 -30.19 -22.48 17.13
N ASN A 444 -29.27 -22.64 16.19
CA ASN A 444 -29.23 -23.78 15.26
C ASN A 444 -28.03 -24.72 15.46
N LYS A 445 -27.38 -24.75 16.62
CA LYS A 445 -26.25 -25.67 16.84
C LYS A 445 -26.60 -26.73 17.89
N SER A 446 -26.41 -27.99 17.53
CA SER A 446 -26.71 -29.17 18.35
C SER A 446 -25.73 -29.43 19.51
N GLY A 447 -24.74 -28.55 19.71
CA GLY A 447 -23.74 -28.67 20.76
C GLY A 447 -22.68 -27.58 20.69
N LYS A 448 -21.91 -27.44 21.77
CA LYS A 448 -20.75 -26.52 21.79
C LYS A 448 -19.62 -27.10 20.97
N ASN A 449 -19.14 -26.29 20.01
CA ASN A 449 -17.88 -26.55 19.31
C ASN A 449 -16.85 -25.54 19.81
N LEU A 450 -15.69 -26.05 20.28
CA LEU A 450 -14.54 -25.27 20.72
C LEU A 450 -13.39 -25.48 19.75
N VAL A 451 -12.97 -24.41 19.08
CA VAL A 451 -11.80 -24.43 18.22
C VAL A 451 -10.60 -23.96 19.03
N TYR A 452 -9.58 -24.78 19.09
CA TYR A 452 -8.36 -24.52 19.85
C TYR A 452 -7.13 -24.64 18.94
N ASP A 453 -6.33 -23.61 18.95
CA ASP A 453 -5.04 -23.57 18.29
C ASP A 453 -3.95 -23.61 19.40
N PRO A 454 -3.22 -24.71 19.57
CA PRO A 454 -2.24 -24.86 20.64
C PRO A 454 -1.13 -23.80 20.62
N TYR A 455 -0.83 -23.24 19.44
CA TYR A 455 0.18 -22.22 19.29
C TYR A 455 -0.37 -20.79 19.48
N LEU A 456 -1.47 -20.45 18.79
CA LEU A 456 -1.99 -19.08 18.79
C LEU A 456 -2.92 -18.77 19.97
N SER A 457 -3.63 -19.78 20.52
CA SER A 457 -4.55 -19.53 21.63
C SER A 457 -3.85 -19.00 22.88
N PRO A 458 -2.67 -19.52 23.30
CA PRO A 458 -1.90 -18.94 24.40
C PRO A 458 -1.47 -17.49 24.14
N LEU A 459 -1.00 -17.16 22.93
CA LEU A 459 -0.58 -15.81 22.58
C LEU A 459 -1.74 -14.81 22.61
N ARG A 460 -2.93 -15.24 22.18
CA ARG A 460 -4.16 -14.45 22.30
C ARG A 460 -4.56 -14.22 23.74
N GLN A 461 -4.50 -15.28 24.57
CA GLN A 461 -4.82 -15.21 26.00
C GLN A 461 -3.88 -14.25 26.73
N GLU A 462 -2.57 -14.35 26.48
CA GLU A 462 -1.58 -13.43 27.01
C GLU A 462 -1.89 -11.98 26.61
N THR A 463 -2.18 -11.76 25.33
CA THR A 463 -2.54 -10.43 24.83
C THR A 463 -3.80 -9.88 25.49
N VAL A 464 -4.84 -10.69 25.66
CA VAL A 464 -6.07 -10.30 26.37
C VAL A 464 -5.79 -10.00 27.84
N HIS A 465 -5.00 -10.84 28.52
CA HIS A 465 -4.57 -10.60 29.89
C HIS A 465 -3.82 -9.27 30.03
N ASN A 466 -2.89 -8.98 29.13
CA ASN A 466 -2.16 -7.72 29.07
C ASN A 466 -3.12 -6.53 28.92
N LEU A 467 -4.08 -6.61 27.98
CA LEU A 467 -5.09 -5.57 27.76
C LEU A 467 -6.02 -5.31 28.96
N GLN A 468 -6.32 -6.35 29.75
CA GLN A 468 -7.17 -6.26 30.95
C GLN A 468 -6.42 -5.73 32.18
N SER A 469 -5.11 -5.76 32.19
CA SER A 469 -4.27 -5.25 33.27
C SER A 469 -4.49 -3.74 33.50
N LYS A 470 -4.07 -3.23 34.65
CA LYS A 470 -4.09 -1.78 34.94
C LYS A 470 -3.26 -0.99 33.93
N GLU A 471 -2.11 -1.53 33.56
CA GLU A 471 -1.20 -0.94 32.57
C GLU A 471 -1.81 -0.96 31.18
N GLY A 472 -2.34 -2.10 30.72
CA GLY A 472 -3.00 -2.22 29.43
C GLY A 472 -4.15 -1.26 29.25
N LYS A 473 -5.00 -1.09 30.26
CA LYS A 473 -6.08 -0.08 30.26
C LYS A 473 -5.55 1.36 30.15
N LYS A 474 -4.44 1.68 30.82
CA LYS A 474 -3.77 2.99 30.70
C LYS A 474 -3.20 3.20 29.30
N LEU A 475 -2.49 2.20 28.77
CA LEU A 475 -1.89 2.24 27.44
C LEU A 475 -2.95 2.37 26.34
N MET A 476 -4.05 1.63 26.42
CA MET A 476 -5.16 1.73 25.46
C MET A 476 -5.87 3.10 25.48
N LYS A 477 -5.94 3.77 26.63
CA LYS A 477 -6.40 5.17 26.71
C LYS A 477 -5.39 6.11 26.05
N LYS A 478 -4.08 5.91 26.30
CA LYS A 478 -3.00 6.71 25.70
C LYS A 478 -2.98 6.55 24.19
N ARG A 479 -3.29 5.36 23.65
CA ARG A 479 -3.37 5.11 22.20
C ARG A 479 -4.32 6.06 21.47
N CYS A 480 -5.46 6.39 22.06
CA CYS A 480 -6.40 7.33 21.44
C CYS A 480 -5.81 8.75 21.26
N ILE A 481 -4.78 9.11 22.03
CA ILE A 481 -4.16 10.42 21.97
C ILE A 481 -2.91 10.41 21.10
N GLU A 482 -2.11 9.34 21.16
CA GLU A 482 -0.79 9.24 20.53
C GLU A 482 -0.80 9.40 19.00
N PRO A 483 -1.32 8.47 18.21
CA PRO A 483 -1.33 8.60 16.75
C PRO A 483 -2.40 9.58 16.24
N GLU A 484 -3.54 9.72 16.97
CA GLU A 484 -4.62 10.63 16.54
C GLU A 484 -4.17 12.09 16.56
N ALA A 485 -3.39 12.50 17.56
CA ALA A 485 -2.84 13.85 17.62
C ALA A 485 -1.89 14.13 16.44
N VAL A 486 -1.08 13.13 16.04
CA VAL A 486 -0.22 13.23 14.85
C VAL A 486 -1.06 13.41 13.60
N PHE A 487 -2.08 12.56 13.39
CA PHE A 487 -2.96 12.67 12.22
C PHE A 487 -3.75 13.99 12.21
N ALA A 488 -4.18 14.48 13.37
CA ALA A 488 -4.81 15.79 13.47
C ALA A 488 -3.83 16.91 13.09
N SER A 489 -2.59 16.86 13.61
CA SER A 489 -1.55 17.83 13.29
C SER A 489 -1.29 17.91 11.78
N ILE A 490 -1.08 16.79 11.10
CA ILE A 490 -0.78 16.81 9.66
C ILE A 490 -1.99 17.16 8.79
N LYS A 491 -3.19 16.67 9.12
CA LYS A 491 -4.40 16.87 8.29
C LYS A 491 -5.07 18.22 8.51
N TRP A 492 -5.15 18.67 9.75
CA TRP A 492 -5.87 19.90 10.12
C TRP A 492 -4.93 21.10 10.26
N ASN A 493 -3.88 21.00 11.07
CA ASN A 493 -2.98 22.14 11.31
C ASN A 493 -2.13 22.41 10.06
N SER A 494 -1.47 21.39 9.53
CA SER A 494 -0.64 21.50 8.33
C SER A 494 -1.43 21.39 7.02
N LYS A 495 -2.74 21.09 7.07
CA LYS A 495 -3.65 20.98 5.91
C LYS A 495 -3.18 19.98 4.83
N PHE A 496 -2.44 18.94 5.23
CA PHE A 496 -2.00 17.87 4.31
C PHE A 496 -3.09 16.81 4.16
N SER A 497 -4.02 17.02 3.24
CA SER A 497 -5.14 16.12 2.97
C SER A 497 -4.95 15.29 1.70
N ARG A 498 -3.99 15.66 0.83
CA ARG A 498 -3.76 15.07 -0.47
C ARG A 498 -2.28 15.20 -0.87
N PHE A 499 -1.75 14.17 -1.51
CA PHE A 499 -0.43 14.23 -2.13
C PHE A 499 -0.39 15.24 -3.29
N THR A 500 0.76 15.89 -3.47
CA THR A 500 1.00 16.80 -4.59
C THR A 500 1.83 16.14 -5.70
N VAL A 501 2.39 14.97 -5.41
CA VAL A 501 3.18 14.13 -6.31
C VAL A 501 2.43 12.84 -6.66
N ARG A 502 2.94 12.07 -7.60
CA ARG A 502 2.42 10.78 -8.04
C ARG A 502 3.48 9.70 -7.88
N SER A 503 3.09 8.46 -7.90
CA SER A 503 3.81 7.22 -7.59
C SER A 503 4.02 6.99 -6.10
N LEU A 504 3.98 5.72 -5.70
CA LEU A 504 4.14 5.29 -4.30
C LEU A 504 5.47 5.78 -3.71
N SER A 505 6.56 5.69 -4.47
CA SER A 505 7.89 6.11 -4.02
C SER A 505 7.96 7.60 -3.69
N LYS A 506 7.44 8.48 -4.58
CA LYS A 506 7.43 9.93 -4.34
C LYS A 506 6.45 10.30 -3.23
N CYS A 507 5.29 9.63 -3.16
CA CYS A 507 4.32 9.83 -2.08
C CYS A 507 4.89 9.42 -0.72
N LYS A 508 5.68 8.33 -0.65
CA LYS A 508 6.41 7.93 0.57
C LYS A 508 7.37 9.03 1.03
N ASN A 509 8.16 9.58 0.12
CA ASN A 509 9.09 10.66 0.45
C ASN A 509 8.37 11.96 0.84
N GLN A 510 7.25 12.27 0.18
CA GLN A 510 6.43 13.42 0.57
C GLN A 510 5.84 13.25 1.97
N LEU A 511 5.36 12.06 2.30
CA LEU A 511 4.85 11.77 3.64
C LEU A 511 5.96 11.86 4.70
N LEU A 512 7.15 11.32 4.40
CA LEU A 512 8.31 11.45 5.29
C LEU A 512 8.64 12.92 5.57
N LEU A 513 8.62 13.81 4.58
CA LEU A 513 8.83 15.25 4.78
C LEU A 513 7.77 15.89 5.67
N VAL A 514 6.51 15.52 5.49
CA VAL A 514 5.41 16.02 6.35
C VAL A 514 5.60 15.58 7.79
N LEU A 515 5.92 14.30 8.00
CA LEU A 515 6.10 13.74 9.35
C LEU A 515 7.43 14.19 10.00
N LEU A 516 8.47 14.40 9.19
CA LEU A 516 9.71 15.04 9.63
C LEU A 516 9.43 16.46 10.14
N GLY A 517 8.66 17.24 9.40
CA GLY A 517 8.23 18.56 9.83
C GLY A 517 7.44 18.53 11.14
N HIS A 518 6.55 17.55 11.32
CA HIS A 518 5.84 17.32 12.58
C HIS A 518 6.80 17.01 13.74
N ASN A 519 7.73 16.07 13.55
CA ASN A 519 8.71 15.70 14.58
C ASN A 519 9.61 16.87 14.97
N ILE A 520 10.09 17.65 14.00
CA ILE A 520 10.92 18.84 14.26
C ILE A 520 10.13 19.91 15.03
N GLN A 521 8.86 20.17 14.66
CA GLN A 521 8.01 21.11 15.40
C GLN A 521 7.82 20.67 16.85
N LYS A 522 7.60 19.37 17.05
CA LYS A 522 7.43 18.82 18.40
C LYS A 522 8.73 18.87 19.20
N PHE A 523 9.86 18.59 18.57
CA PHE A 523 11.18 18.70 19.17
C PHE A 523 11.47 20.15 19.60
N TYR A 524 11.21 21.12 18.72
CA TYR A 524 11.32 22.54 19.03
C TYR A 524 10.46 22.92 20.23
N ASN A 525 9.19 22.53 20.27
CA ASN A 525 8.28 22.84 21.37
C ASN A 525 8.77 22.23 22.69
N ALA A 526 9.28 20.99 22.69
CA ALA A 526 9.84 20.36 23.87
C ALA A 526 11.12 21.06 24.35
N SER A 527 12.01 21.46 23.42
CA SER A 527 13.22 22.21 23.75
C SER A 527 12.91 23.57 24.37
N MET A 528 11.91 24.28 23.83
CA MET A 528 11.49 25.57 24.37
C MET A 528 10.86 25.44 25.76
N ALA A 529 10.02 24.41 25.99
CA ALA A 529 9.43 24.13 27.30
C ALA A 529 10.52 23.86 28.35
N THR A 530 11.57 23.11 27.99
CA THR A 530 12.73 22.85 28.88
C THR A 530 13.50 24.14 29.21
N MET A 531 13.65 25.06 28.24
CA MET A 531 14.35 26.35 28.45
C MET A 531 13.54 27.30 29.34
N THR A 532 12.21 27.30 29.23
CA THR A 532 11.32 28.19 29.98
C THR A 532 10.87 27.62 31.33
N GLY A 533 11.21 26.36 31.64
CA GLY A 533 10.85 25.70 32.89
C GLY A 533 9.36 25.38 33.03
N THR A 534 8.63 25.28 31.91
CA THR A 534 7.20 24.99 31.86
C THR A 534 6.88 23.55 31.39
#